data_649825a431082a56aea2b5ebb62e3d63
#
_entry.id   649825a431082a56aea2b5ebb62e3d63
#
_cell.length_a   1.000
_cell.length_b   1.000
_cell.length_c   1.000
_cell.angle_alpha   90.00
_cell.angle_beta   90.00
_cell.angle_gamma   90.00
#
_symmetry.space_group_name_H-M   'P 1'
#
loop_
_entity.id
_entity.type
_entity.pdbx_description
1 polymer ?
#
loop_
_entity_poly.entity_id
_entity_poly.type
_entity_poly.pdbx_seq_one_letter_code
_entity_poly.pdbx_strand_id
1 'polypeptide(L)'
;MKKLLLLTISILICVSMSAQNPPITPAWAFEHVAWEDSINTADGAKALVDGYLERNIPVGAVIIDSPWSTTYNDFNWDTQRYSDPKDMINYFKSKDVKVLLWLTGAVNIKCKDTRFQKSDTYDEVVSKGYGINQGKPHVWWKGEGVHIDFTNKEAVAWWYKQLDKVFIDGVYGWKVDQGEFWFGDILDTSIGQMSNEQFRPYYYDAMYDYTVKKNPQGIIIARPYSHQGGYAASVEKMNMGWCGDFSGDWKGLKLQIQNIYQSAKRGYGSPGCEVAGFFMKRSNKEQFVRYAQFGCMTACMINGGENGAFSNHLPWWHGTDVENIYRYCVVLHDELIPYLFSTVVDAHLHGGSLIKNASYEEESHQVGDYLFTKAITSADNRVSFHLPSEGEWINFYDGTKYAPGSLIEEVYALERFPLFVKAGAILPLNVTSGLTGLGDASMVGRKTIMIYPNGTATRQLHLPCGDGIEYEDCLVTYDEKTGKLKVSSGTSQKYTFILKNMPSVKKVKNVASWKYNAEKQELRIDVEGSTLDIEIR
;
A
#
# COMPACT_ATOMS: atom_id res chain seq x y z
N MET A 1 5.85 -58.42 -45.28
CA MET A 1 6.47 -57.15 -44.76
C MET A 1 5.39 -56.34 -44.07
N LYS A 2 5.28 -56.45 -42.73
CA LYS A 2 4.34 -55.65 -41.90
C LYS A 2 5.07 -54.40 -41.40
N LYS A 3 4.63 -53.26 -41.83
CA LYS A 3 5.13 -51.94 -41.27
C LYS A 3 4.46 -51.69 -39.91
N LEU A 4 5.28 -51.67 -38.89
CA LEU A 4 4.89 -51.27 -37.52
C LEU A 4 4.86 -49.75 -37.47
N LEU A 5 3.69 -49.16 -37.23
CA LEU A 5 3.51 -47.71 -37.04
C LEU A 5 3.67 -47.43 -35.54
N LEU A 6 4.78 -46.82 -35.13
CA LEU A 6 4.95 -46.33 -33.77
C LEU A 6 4.21 -45.00 -33.64
N LEU A 7 3.15 -44.99 -32.84
CA LEU A 7 2.45 -43.78 -32.41
C LEU A 7 3.13 -43.25 -31.14
N THR A 8 3.88 -42.16 -31.26
CA THR A 8 4.41 -41.43 -30.12
C THR A 8 3.30 -40.55 -29.56
N ILE A 9 2.75 -40.91 -28.40
CA ILE A 9 1.82 -40.07 -27.63
C ILE A 9 2.67 -39.09 -26.84
N SER A 10 2.70 -37.82 -27.27
CA SER A 10 3.23 -36.71 -26.48
C SER A 10 2.20 -36.37 -25.42
N ILE A 11 2.46 -36.75 -24.18
CA ILE A 11 1.68 -36.30 -23.03
C ILE A 11 2.11 -34.86 -22.77
N LEU A 12 1.28 -33.90 -23.17
CA LEU A 12 1.38 -32.49 -22.69
C LEU A 12 0.98 -32.52 -21.22
N ILE A 13 1.96 -32.48 -20.33
CA ILE A 13 1.71 -32.16 -18.93
C ILE A 13 1.41 -30.67 -18.88
N CYS A 14 0.13 -30.29 -18.92
CA CYS A 14 -0.30 -29.00 -18.48
C CYS A 14 -0.04 -28.92 -16.96
N VAL A 15 1.11 -28.40 -16.56
CA VAL A 15 1.30 -27.90 -15.21
C VAL A 15 0.35 -26.71 -15.11
N SER A 16 -0.82 -26.91 -14.51
CA SER A 16 -1.63 -25.82 -14.03
C SER A 16 -0.79 -25.10 -12.98
N MET A 17 -0.14 -24.00 -13.36
CA MET A 17 0.34 -23.04 -12.38
C MET A 17 -0.92 -22.57 -11.66
N SER A 18 -1.15 -23.04 -10.43
CA SER A 18 -2.13 -22.43 -9.55
C SER A 18 -1.77 -20.95 -9.50
N ALA A 19 -2.70 -20.09 -9.83
CA ALA A 19 -2.50 -18.67 -9.69
C ALA A 19 -2.09 -18.41 -8.24
N GLN A 20 -0.89 -17.87 -8.05
CA GLN A 20 -0.38 -17.56 -6.72
C GLN A 20 -1.08 -16.26 -6.28
N ASN A 21 -1.90 -16.36 -5.24
CA ASN A 21 -2.66 -15.21 -4.74
C ASN A 21 -1.79 -14.37 -3.80
N PRO A 22 -1.93 -13.04 -3.81
CA PRO A 22 -1.19 -12.19 -2.89
C PRO A 22 -1.65 -12.44 -1.45
N PRO A 23 -0.80 -12.19 -0.43
CA PRO A 23 -1.20 -12.27 0.96
C PRO A 23 -2.15 -11.12 1.33
N ILE A 24 -2.91 -11.29 2.41
CA ILE A 24 -3.69 -10.20 2.98
C ILE A 24 -2.73 -9.17 3.58
N THR A 25 -2.92 -7.92 3.23
CA THR A 25 -2.25 -6.78 3.86
C THR A 25 -2.96 -6.45 5.17
N PRO A 26 -2.26 -6.33 6.31
CA PRO A 26 -2.88 -5.87 7.56
C PRO A 26 -3.56 -4.52 7.40
N ALA A 27 -4.69 -4.30 8.05
CA ALA A 27 -5.49 -3.08 7.88
C ALA A 27 -4.71 -1.80 8.21
N TRP A 28 -3.85 -1.82 9.25
CA TRP A 28 -2.99 -0.70 9.60
C TRP A 28 -2.00 -0.31 8.50
N ALA A 29 -1.59 -1.26 7.65
CA ALA A 29 -0.56 -1.01 6.64
C ALA A 29 -1.07 -0.20 5.44
N PHE A 30 -2.38 0.01 5.33
CA PHE A 30 -2.97 0.97 4.39
C PHE A 30 -2.88 2.42 4.88
N GLU A 31 -2.68 2.65 6.18
CA GLU A 31 -2.56 4.00 6.73
C GLU A 31 -1.35 4.73 6.16
N HIS A 32 -1.38 6.06 6.26
CA HIS A 32 -0.29 6.92 5.82
C HIS A 32 1.03 6.58 6.53
N VAL A 33 2.12 6.48 5.76
CA VAL A 33 3.46 6.15 6.25
C VAL A 33 4.38 7.35 6.17
N ALA A 34 4.89 7.79 7.32
CA ALA A 34 5.97 8.76 7.39
C ALA A 34 7.32 8.06 7.13
N TRP A 35 8.19 8.69 6.33
CA TRP A 35 9.50 8.13 6.00
C TRP A 35 10.61 9.06 6.46
N GLU A 36 11.34 8.67 7.51
CA GLU A 36 12.46 9.42 8.04
C GLU A 36 13.77 8.93 7.40
N ASP A 37 14.34 9.73 6.52
CA ASP A 37 15.66 9.55 5.89
C ASP A 37 16.42 10.88 5.76
N SER A 38 16.03 11.90 6.53
CA SER A 38 16.65 13.22 6.49
C SER A 38 17.69 13.42 7.57
N ILE A 39 17.29 13.21 8.82
CA ILE A 39 18.13 13.45 10.00
C ILE A 39 18.74 12.15 10.52
N ASN A 40 18.02 11.04 10.38
CA ASN A 40 18.42 9.69 10.82
C ASN A 40 18.80 9.65 12.31
N THR A 41 17.92 10.19 13.16
CA THR A 41 18.01 10.16 14.62
C THR A 41 16.63 9.90 15.24
N ALA A 42 16.62 9.45 16.51
CA ALA A 42 15.36 9.28 17.23
C ALA A 42 14.53 10.58 17.31
N ASP A 43 15.20 11.70 17.57
CA ASP A 43 14.53 13.00 17.65
C ASP A 43 14.01 13.46 16.28
N GLY A 44 14.75 13.21 15.20
CA GLY A 44 14.33 13.51 13.84
C GLY A 44 13.08 12.71 13.44
N ALA A 45 13.07 11.43 13.75
CA ALA A 45 11.91 10.57 13.49
C ALA A 45 10.68 10.98 14.31
N LYS A 46 10.86 11.30 15.62
CA LYS A 46 9.78 11.82 16.47
C LYS A 46 9.24 13.14 15.93
N ALA A 47 10.12 14.09 15.58
CA ALA A 47 9.72 15.40 15.06
C ALA A 47 8.96 15.29 13.72
N LEU A 48 9.34 14.35 12.85
CA LEU A 48 8.64 14.12 11.60
C LEU A 48 7.19 13.65 11.86
N VAL A 49 7.01 12.61 12.67
CA VAL A 49 5.68 12.07 13.00
C VAL A 49 4.83 13.12 13.72
N ASP A 50 5.40 13.82 14.70
CA ASP A 50 4.70 14.90 15.41
C ASP A 50 4.29 16.02 14.47
N GLY A 51 5.14 16.36 13.50
CA GLY A 51 4.83 17.37 12.48
C GLY A 51 3.57 17.05 11.68
N TYR A 52 3.30 15.79 11.33
CA TYR A 52 2.05 15.37 10.71
C TYR A 52 0.88 15.42 11.70
N LEU A 53 1.04 14.82 12.88
CA LEU A 53 -0.03 14.71 13.87
C LEU A 53 -0.52 16.07 14.37
N GLU A 54 0.38 17.03 14.61
CA GLU A 54 0.06 18.43 15.00
C GLU A 54 -0.77 19.15 13.93
N ARG A 55 -0.68 18.70 12.68
CA ARG A 55 -1.45 19.21 11.54
C ARG A 55 -2.72 18.40 11.26
N ASN A 56 -3.08 17.51 12.17
CA ASN A 56 -4.20 16.58 12.00
C ASN A 56 -4.10 15.74 10.70
N ILE A 57 -2.88 15.36 10.33
CA ILE A 57 -2.60 14.41 9.26
C ILE A 57 -2.28 13.07 9.94
N PRO A 58 -3.11 12.03 9.79
CA PRO A 58 -2.88 10.73 10.39
C PRO A 58 -1.57 10.09 9.96
N VAL A 59 -0.97 9.28 10.83
CA VAL A 59 0.24 8.48 10.55
C VAL A 59 0.06 7.11 11.19
N GLY A 60 0.06 6.06 10.40
CA GLY A 60 -0.03 4.69 10.88
C GLY A 60 1.33 4.01 11.08
N ALA A 61 2.34 4.43 10.33
CA ALA A 61 3.69 3.89 10.49
C ALA A 61 4.77 4.94 10.21
N VAL A 62 5.97 4.68 10.74
CA VAL A 62 7.19 5.41 10.40
C VAL A 62 8.26 4.44 9.91
N ILE A 63 8.88 4.76 8.77
CA ILE A 63 10.07 4.07 8.28
C ILE A 63 11.30 4.81 8.83
N ILE A 64 12.13 4.10 9.57
CA ILE A 64 13.47 4.55 9.97
C ILE A 64 14.45 4.03 8.91
N ASP A 65 14.94 4.95 8.08
CA ASP A 65 15.84 4.61 6.98
C ASP A 65 17.30 4.56 7.42
N SER A 66 18.20 4.29 6.51
CA SER A 66 19.65 4.13 6.77
C SER A 66 20.37 5.48 6.90
N PRO A 67 21.39 5.58 7.79
CA PRO A 67 21.87 4.54 8.69
C PRO A 67 21.20 4.61 10.07
N TRP A 68 20.53 3.53 10.47
CA TRP A 68 20.04 3.39 11.84
C TRP A 68 20.91 2.44 12.67
N SER A 69 21.67 1.54 12.00
CA SER A 69 22.59 0.57 12.62
C SER A 69 24.04 1.05 12.61
N THR A 70 24.89 0.44 13.45
CA THR A 70 26.30 0.80 13.58
C THR A 70 27.12 0.49 12.33
N THR A 71 26.67 -0.48 11.52
CA THR A 71 27.20 -0.82 10.18
C THR A 71 26.11 -1.45 9.31
N TYR A 72 26.33 -1.66 8.01
CA TYR A 72 25.44 -2.40 7.10
C TYR A 72 25.79 -3.89 7.05
N ASN A 73 24.98 -4.84 7.37
CA ASN A 73 23.79 -4.86 8.24
C ASN A 73 24.16 -5.69 9.45
N ASP A 74 24.53 -5.06 10.53
CA ASP A 74 24.90 -5.74 11.78
C ASP A 74 23.74 -5.83 12.78
N PHE A 75 22.66 -5.11 12.51
CA PHE A 75 21.45 -5.04 13.34
C PHE A 75 21.73 -4.61 14.79
N ASN A 76 22.76 -3.80 15.00
CA ASN A 76 23.04 -3.14 16.27
C ASN A 76 22.65 -1.67 16.13
N TRP A 77 21.74 -1.18 16.96
CA TRP A 77 21.36 0.23 16.95
C TRP A 77 22.57 1.15 17.14
N ASP A 78 22.72 2.16 16.31
CA ASP A 78 23.68 3.23 16.58
C ASP A 78 23.17 4.13 17.70
N THR A 79 23.63 3.88 18.91
CA THR A 79 23.21 4.61 20.12
C THR A 79 23.62 6.08 20.15
N GLN A 80 24.46 6.54 19.22
CA GLN A 80 24.70 7.97 19.05
C GLN A 80 23.54 8.67 18.32
N ARG A 81 22.83 7.96 17.45
CA ARG A 81 21.68 8.42 16.70
C ARG A 81 20.36 8.07 17.40
N TYR A 82 20.31 6.88 17.98
CA TYR A 82 19.15 6.28 18.65
C TYR A 82 19.57 5.82 20.05
N SER A 83 19.67 6.78 20.98
CA SER A 83 20.24 6.55 22.33
C SER A 83 19.45 5.53 23.15
N ASP A 84 18.14 5.52 23.01
CA ASP A 84 17.22 4.54 23.58
C ASP A 84 16.19 4.13 22.52
N PRO A 85 16.48 3.13 21.67
CA PRO A 85 15.56 2.67 20.63
C PRO A 85 14.23 2.17 21.19
N LYS A 86 14.25 1.56 22.36
CA LYS A 86 13.04 1.02 23.00
C LYS A 86 12.12 2.14 23.46
N ASP A 87 12.66 3.23 24.03
CA ASP A 87 11.88 4.41 24.37
C ASP A 87 11.27 5.05 23.11
N MET A 88 12.06 5.18 22.03
CA MET A 88 11.57 5.69 20.75
C MET A 88 10.42 4.83 20.21
N ILE A 89 10.55 3.51 20.21
CA ILE A 89 9.50 2.60 19.73
C ILE A 89 8.26 2.71 20.62
N ASN A 90 8.42 2.79 21.96
CA ASN A 90 7.31 3.00 22.89
C ASN A 90 6.63 4.35 22.68
N TYR A 91 7.39 5.39 22.35
CA TYR A 91 6.84 6.70 21.99
C TYR A 91 5.91 6.59 20.77
N PHE A 92 6.34 5.95 19.69
CA PHE A 92 5.50 5.75 18.51
C PHE A 92 4.30 4.86 18.82
N LYS A 93 4.50 3.78 19.57
CA LYS A 93 3.40 2.91 20.01
C LYS A 93 2.35 3.65 20.83
N SER A 94 2.73 4.64 21.66
CA SER A 94 1.80 5.46 22.43
C SER A 94 0.89 6.34 21.55
N LYS A 95 1.28 6.54 20.30
CA LYS A 95 0.53 7.29 19.27
C LYS A 95 -0.11 6.37 18.22
N ASP A 96 -0.09 5.06 18.46
CA ASP A 96 -0.53 4.01 17.53
C ASP A 96 0.24 3.97 16.20
N VAL A 97 1.48 4.45 16.18
CA VAL A 97 2.36 4.46 15.01
C VAL A 97 3.31 3.25 15.08
N LYS A 98 3.30 2.43 14.03
CA LYS A 98 4.16 1.24 13.90
C LYS A 98 5.54 1.64 13.36
N VAL A 99 6.60 0.95 13.80
CA VAL A 99 7.98 1.22 13.35
C VAL A 99 8.42 0.17 12.36
N LEU A 100 8.92 0.63 11.21
CA LEU A 100 9.54 -0.19 10.16
C LEU A 100 11.00 0.23 10.02
N LEU A 101 11.91 -0.73 9.80
CA LEU A 101 13.32 -0.45 9.59
C LEU A 101 13.73 -0.73 8.15
N TRP A 102 14.58 0.12 7.60
CA TRP A 102 15.21 -0.11 6.30
C TRP A 102 16.31 -1.16 6.39
N LEU A 103 16.43 -1.99 5.37
CA LEU A 103 17.56 -2.91 5.19
C LEU A 103 17.79 -3.30 3.73
N THR A 104 18.98 -3.86 3.47
CA THR A 104 19.33 -4.63 2.27
C THR A 104 19.95 -5.96 2.69
N GLY A 105 20.24 -6.83 1.73
CA GLY A 105 20.88 -8.13 1.99
C GLY A 105 22.40 -8.11 2.10
N ALA A 106 23.07 -6.95 2.18
CA ALA A 106 24.53 -6.86 2.15
C ALA A 106 25.16 -6.64 3.52
N VAL A 107 26.30 -7.31 3.80
CA VAL A 107 27.16 -7.12 4.98
C VAL A 107 28.48 -6.51 4.54
N ASN A 108 28.86 -5.36 5.11
CA ASN A 108 29.94 -4.54 4.59
C ASN A 108 31.30 -4.75 5.26
N ILE A 109 32.35 -4.75 4.44
CA ILE A 109 33.75 -4.58 4.88
C ILE A 109 34.15 -3.10 4.92
N LYS A 110 33.50 -2.26 4.07
CA LYS A 110 33.62 -0.80 4.12
C LYS A 110 32.25 -0.18 4.05
N CYS A 111 31.84 0.46 5.11
CA CYS A 111 30.59 1.18 5.19
C CYS A 111 30.76 2.65 4.84
N LYS A 112 29.71 3.25 4.25
CA LYS A 112 29.53 4.70 4.14
C LYS A 112 28.51 5.15 5.20
N ASP A 113 28.70 6.35 5.72
CA ASP A 113 27.71 7.09 6.54
C ASP A 113 27.32 6.41 7.87
N THR A 114 28.00 5.31 8.24
CA THR A 114 27.80 4.58 9.49
C THR A 114 28.89 4.86 10.51
N ARG A 115 28.63 4.53 11.78
CA ARG A 115 29.55 4.76 12.89
C ARG A 115 30.88 4.00 12.73
N PHE A 116 30.81 2.75 12.32
CA PHE A 116 31.99 1.90 12.09
C PHE A 116 32.14 1.56 10.61
N GLN A 117 33.38 1.35 10.21
CA GLN A 117 33.71 1.10 8.80
C GLN A 117 33.43 -0.35 8.37
N LYS A 118 33.59 -1.32 9.26
CA LYS A 118 33.46 -2.75 8.98
C LYS A 118 32.41 -3.35 9.89
N SER A 119 31.50 -4.15 9.30
CA SER A 119 30.56 -4.94 10.07
C SER A 119 31.30 -5.99 10.89
N ASP A 120 30.92 -6.15 12.16
CA ASP A 120 31.44 -7.15 13.08
C ASP A 120 31.14 -8.59 12.61
N THR A 121 30.11 -8.78 11.81
CA THR A 121 29.69 -10.07 11.25
C THR A 121 30.31 -10.40 9.88
N TYR A 122 31.07 -9.49 9.27
CA TYR A 122 31.62 -9.68 7.91
C TYR A 122 32.51 -10.92 7.79
N ASP A 123 33.47 -11.08 8.73
CA ASP A 123 34.41 -12.21 8.70
C ASP A 123 33.72 -13.56 8.92
N GLU A 124 32.64 -13.58 9.72
CA GLU A 124 31.82 -14.77 9.92
C GLU A 124 31.08 -15.14 8.61
N VAL A 125 30.47 -14.16 7.93
CA VAL A 125 29.77 -14.38 6.66
C VAL A 125 30.70 -14.97 5.60
N VAL A 126 31.90 -14.41 5.47
CA VAL A 126 32.89 -14.88 4.48
C VAL A 126 33.44 -16.26 4.84
N SER A 127 33.86 -16.47 6.10
CA SER A 127 34.47 -17.74 6.53
C SER A 127 33.52 -18.92 6.51
N LYS A 128 32.22 -18.68 6.73
CA LYS A 128 31.17 -19.71 6.65
C LYS A 128 30.60 -19.92 5.24
N GLY A 129 31.02 -19.12 4.26
CA GLY A 129 30.49 -19.21 2.89
C GLY A 129 29.02 -18.80 2.80
N TYR A 130 28.59 -17.81 3.60
CA TYR A 130 27.21 -17.31 3.60
C TYR A 130 26.95 -16.23 2.55
N GLY A 131 27.97 -15.79 1.82
CA GLY A 131 27.86 -14.79 0.78
C GLY A 131 27.81 -15.36 -0.62
N ILE A 132 27.05 -14.72 -1.53
CA ILE A 132 27.12 -15.01 -2.96
C ILE A 132 28.52 -14.72 -3.51
N ASN A 133 28.80 -15.16 -4.73
CA ASN A 133 30.07 -14.91 -5.44
C ASN A 133 31.28 -15.34 -4.60
N GLN A 134 31.16 -16.45 -3.87
CA GLN A 134 32.20 -17.02 -3.00
C GLN A 134 32.67 -16.04 -1.90
N GLY A 135 31.81 -15.13 -1.45
CA GLY A 135 32.14 -14.11 -0.45
C GLY A 135 33.04 -13.00 -0.95
N LYS A 136 33.17 -12.83 -2.27
CA LYS A 136 33.95 -11.74 -2.87
C LYS A 136 33.21 -10.41 -2.69
N PRO A 137 33.83 -9.38 -2.07
CA PRO A 137 33.16 -8.09 -1.86
C PRO A 137 32.99 -7.32 -3.17
N HIS A 138 31.88 -6.60 -3.27
CA HIS A 138 31.54 -5.71 -4.37
C HIS A 138 31.20 -4.31 -3.85
N VAL A 139 31.46 -3.30 -4.67
CA VAL A 139 31.09 -1.91 -4.36
C VAL A 139 29.63 -1.69 -4.70
N TRP A 140 28.91 -1.06 -3.78
CA TRP A 140 27.53 -0.64 -3.92
C TRP A 140 27.32 0.75 -3.29
N TRP A 141 26.12 1.35 -3.35
CA TRP A 141 25.95 2.76 -2.94
C TRP A 141 26.21 3.03 -1.44
N LYS A 142 26.10 2.01 -0.57
CA LYS A 142 26.42 2.12 0.87
C LYS A 142 27.82 1.62 1.24
N GLY A 143 28.69 1.39 0.26
CA GLY A 143 30.09 1.03 0.51
C GLY A 143 30.59 -0.17 -0.28
N GLU A 144 31.29 -1.11 0.37
CA GLU A 144 31.81 -2.34 -0.21
C GLU A 144 31.46 -3.51 0.72
N GLY A 145 30.87 -4.58 0.19
CA GLY A 145 30.42 -5.70 1.01
C GLY A 145 30.09 -6.96 0.21
N VAL A 146 29.52 -7.92 0.90
CA VAL A 146 29.07 -9.21 0.38
C VAL A 146 27.56 -9.32 0.58
N HIS A 147 26.82 -9.64 -0.46
CA HIS A 147 25.39 -9.94 -0.33
C HIS A 147 25.22 -11.37 0.21
N ILE A 148 24.31 -11.54 1.15
CA ILE A 148 23.99 -12.86 1.72
C ILE A 148 23.42 -13.76 0.62
N ASP A 149 23.81 -15.02 0.62
CA ASP A 149 23.26 -16.06 -0.26
C ASP A 149 21.96 -16.62 0.34
N PHE A 150 20.84 -16.03 -0.04
CA PHE A 150 19.51 -16.47 0.41
C PHE A 150 19.07 -17.82 -0.20
N THR A 151 19.84 -18.42 -1.10
CA THR A 151 19.64 -19.81 -1.53
C THR A 151 20.26 -20.81 -0.56
N ASN A 152 21.18 -20.36 0.32
CA ASN A 152 21.81 -21.15 1.36
C ASN A 152 20.99 -21.13 2.65
N LYS A 153 20.41 -22.28 3.00
CA LYS A 153 19.56 -22.41 4.20
C LYS A 153 20.26 -22.05 5.52
N GLU A 154 21.57 -22.31 5.63
CA GLU A 154 22.34 -21.96 6.83
C GLU A 154 22.56 -20.45 6.92
N ALA A 155 22.83 -19.80 5.78
CA ALA A 155 22.92 -18.34 5.70
C ALA A 155 21.61 -17.66 6.05
N VAL A 156 20.47 -18.17 5.55
CA VAL A 156 19.13 -17.68 5.91
C VAL A 156 18.86 -17.85 7.40
N ALA A 157 19.17 -19.01 7.99
CA ALA A 157 18.99 -19.24 9.42
C ALA A 157 19.87 -18.32 10.27
N TRP A 158 21.08 -18.05 9.81
CA TRP A 158 21.98 -17.07 10.44
C TRP A 158 21.43 -15.65 10.33
N TRP A 159 20.93 -15.24 9.14
CA TRP A 159 20.33 -13.94 8.91
C TRP A 159 19.13 -13.69 9.82
N TYR A 160 18.25 -14.66 9.98
CA TYR A 160 17.10 -14.58 10.90
C TYR A 160 17.52 -14.29 12.35
N LYS A 161 18.64 -14.87 12.82
CA LYS A 161 19.18 -14.57 14.14
C LYS A 161 19.70 -13.13 14.25
N GLN A 162 20.20 -12.54 13.14
CA GLN A 162 20.59 -11.14 13.16
C GLN A 162 19.36 -10.24 13.26
N LEU A 163 18.31 -10.51 12.48
CA LEU A 163 17.04 -9.77 12.54
C LEU A 163 16.41 -9.82 13.94
N ASP A 164 16.53 -10.93 14.65
CA ASP A 164 16.00 -11.09 16.01
C ASP A 164 16.53 -10.03 16.98
N LYS A 165 17.72 -9.48 16.77
CA LYS A 165 18.34 -8.47 17.65
C LYS A 165 17.47 -7.22 17.83
N VAL A 166 16.76 -6.80 16.78
CA VAL A 166 15.96 -5.56 16.78
C VAL A 166 14.46 -5.82 16.69
N PHE A 167 14.04 -6.96 16.16
CA PHE A 167 12.63 -7.27 16.00
C PHE A 167 11.91 -7.46 17.34
N ILE A 168 12.63 -7.93 18.37
CA ILE A 168 12.11 -8.07 19.74
C ILE A 168 11.82 -6.74 20.43
N ASP A 169 12.36 -5.63 19.92
CA ASP A 169 12.11 -4.30 20.48
C ASP A 169 10.73 -3.74 20.12
N GLY A 170 9.98 -4.41 19.22
CA GLY A 170 8.64 -4.01 18.79
C GLY A 170 8.59 -3.40 17.39
N VAL A 171 9.56 -3.73 16.55
CA VAL A 171 9.55 -3.43 15.11
C VAL A 171 8.48 -4.27 14.42
N TYR A 172 7.66 -3.64 13.57
CA TYR A 172 6.54 -4.29 12.88
C TYR A 172 6.88 -4.83 11.48
N GLY A 173 8.07 -4.51 10.97
CA GLY A 173 8.47 -4.97 9.64
C GLY A 173 9.61 -4.15 9.05
N TRP A 174 9.73 -4.20 7.73
CA TRP A 174 10.90 -3.73 7.04
C TRP A 174 10.55 -3.01 5.74
N LYS A 175 11.28 -1.92 5.46
CA LYS A 175 11.47 -1.43 4.11
C LYS A 175 12.62 -2.25 3.52
N VAL A 176 12.29 -3.27 2.73
CA VAL A 176 13.26 -4.18 2.11
C VAL A 176 13.70 -3.60 0.79
N ASP A 177 14.85 -2.92 0.80
CA ASP A 177 15.35 -2.27 -0.39
C ASP A 177 16.14 -3.24 -1.27
N GLN A 178 16.17 -2.95 -2.56
CA GLN A 178 16.97 -3.73 -3.50
C GLN A 178 18.44 -3.34 -3.37
N GLY A 179 19.31 -4.31 -3.50
CA GLY A 179 20.76 -4.10 -3.41
C GLY A 179 21.52 -5.16 -4.19
N GLU A 180 20.86 -6.26 -4.44
CA GLU A 180 21.41 -7.45 -5.06
C GLU A 180 21.93 -7.20 -6.48
N PHE A 181 21.33 -6.30 -7.25
CA PHE A 181 21.75 -6.00 -8.63
C PHE A 181 23.15 -5.34 -8.73
N TRP A 182 23.66 -4.78 -7.62
CA TRP A 182 25.02 -4.26 -7.57
C TRP A 182 26.10 -5.36 -7.54
N PHE A 183 25.69 -6.61 -7.27
CA PHE A 183 26.61 -7.74 -7.12
C PHE A 183 26.80 -8.56 -8.40
N GLY A 184 26.27 -8.10 -9.52
CA GLY A 184 26.45 -8.66 -10.88
C GLY A 184 25.16 -9.20 -11.48
N ASP A 185 25.19 -9.38 -12.81
CA ASP A 185 24.04 -9.92 -13.56
C ASP A 185 23.87 -11.42 -13.36
N ILE A 186 24.99 -12.13 -13.21
CA ILE A 186 25.06 -13.57 -12.88
C ILE A 186 25.73 -13.72 -11.53
N LEU A 187 25.10 -14.45 -10.66
CA LEU A 187 25.51 -14.68 -9.28
C LEU A 187 25.91 -16.13 -9.08
N ASP A 188 27.06 -16.36 -8.43
CA ASP A 188 27.45 -17.67 -7.92
C ASP A 188 26.76 -17.87 -6.56
N THR A 189 25.87 -18.85 -6.46
CA THR A 189 25.13 -19.18 -5.24
C THR A 189 25.43 -20.61 -4.80
N SER A 190 24.98 -20.98 -3.60
CA SER A 190 25.16 -22.35 -3.06
C SER A 190 24.44 -23.44 -3.86
N ILE A 191 23.45 -23.08 -4.68
CA ILE A 191 22.72 -24.02 -5.55
C ILE A 191 23.10 -23.89 -7.03
N GLY A 192 24.16 -23.14 -7.34
CA GLY A 192 24.66 -22.93 -8.71
C GLY A 192 24.56 -21.49 -9.17
N GLN A 193 25.00 -21.27 -10.42
CA GLN A 193 24.89 -19.94 -11.05
C GLN A 193 23.46 -19.63 -11.46
N MET A 194 23.04 -18.40 -11.24
CA MET A 194 21.74 -17.89 -11.66
C MET A 194 21.79 -16.40 -11.98
N SER A 195 20.81 -15.92 -12.74
CA SER A 195 20.68 -14.49 -12.96
C SER A 195 20.24 -13.77 -11.68
N ASN A 196 20.54 -12.49 -11.61
CA ASN A 196 20.07 -11.64 -10.51
C ASN A 196 18.55 -11.65 -10.39
N GLU A 197 17.80 -11.66 -11.49
CA GLU A 197 16.34 -11.77 -11.51
C GLU A 197 15.85 -13.08 -10.88
N GLN A 198 16.53 -14.19 -11.13
CA GLN A 198 16.21 -15.49 -10.52
C GLN A 198 16.54 -15.54 -9.02
N PHE A 199 17.54 -14.78 -8.60
CA PHE A 199 17.97 -14.71 -7.18
C PHE A 199 17.03 -13.89 -6.30
N ARG A 200 16.45 -12.80 -6.83
CA ARG A 200 15.65 -11.84 -6.04
C ARG A 200 14.56 -12.49 -5.18
N PRO A 201 13.72 -13.39 -5.70
CA PRO A 201 12.69 -14.01 -4.87
C PRO A 201 13.24 -14.66 -3.60
N TYR A 202 14.42 -15.28 -3.63
CA TYR A 202 15.00 -15.89 -2.43
C TYR A 202 15.23 -14.88 -1.31
N TYR A 203 15.69 -13.67 -1.64
CA TYR A 203 15.90 -12.61 -0.66
C TYR A 203 14.60 -12.07 -0.09
N TYR A 204 13.70 -11.63 -0.96
CA TYR A 204 12.46 -10.98 -0.51
C TYR A 204 11.51 -11.97 0.15
N ASP A 205 11.41 -13.19 -0.36
CA ASP A 205 10.56 -14.23 0.22
C ASP A 205 11.06 -14.66 1.60
N ALA A 206 12.39 -14.74 1.80
CA ALA A 206 12.96 -15.00 3.12
C ALA A 206 12.62 -13.88 4.13
N MET A 207 12.65 -12.61 3.70
CA MET A 207 12.27 -11.48 4.55
C MET A 207 10.80 -11.52 4.92
N TYR A 208 9.92 -11.83 3.97
CA TYR A 208 8.50 -12.01 4.23
C TYR A 208 8.25 -13.16 5.22
N ASP A 209 8.81 -14.35 4.96
CA ASP A 209 8.61 -15.53 5.79
C ASP A 209 9.09 -15.32 7.23
N TYR A 210 10.23 -14.65 7.42
CA TYR A 210 10.69 -14.24 8.73
C TYR A 210 9.68 -13.34 9.43
N THR A 211 9.27 -12.27 8.74
CA THR A 211 8.44 -11.21 9.30
C THR A 211 7.09 -11.75 9.78
N VAL A 212 6.35 -12.44 8.91
CA VAL A 212 5.02 -12.96 9.25
C VAL A 212 5.07 -14.11 10.26
N LYS A 213 6.17 -14.86 10.30
CA LYS A 213 6.38 -15.89 11.32
C LYS A 213 6.57 -15.29 12.70
N LYS A 214 7.26 -14.14 12.80
CA LYS A 214 7.52 -13.45 14.08
C LYS A 214 6.32 -12.60 14.51
N ASN A 215 5.69 -11.93 13.56
CA ASN A 215 4.51 -11.11 13.76
C ASN A 215 3.55 -11.31 12.57
N PRO A 216 2.43 -12.03 12.72
CA PRO A 216 1.45 -12.21 11.64
C PRO A 216 0.87 -10.90 11.08
N GLN A 217 0.96 -9.81 11.84
CA GLN A 217 0.55 -8.47 11.42
C GLN A 217 1.72 -7.64 10.86
N GLY A 218 2.91 -8.24 10.76
CA GLY A 218 4.09 -7.60 10.21
C GLY A 218 4.06 -7.51 8.69
N ILE A 219 4.78 -6.52 8.14
CA ILE A 219 4.89 -6.34 6.70
C ILE A 219 6.33 -6.24 6.22
N ILE A 220 6.54 -6.57 4.95
CA ILE A 220 7.64 -6.03 4.18
C ILE A 220 7.10 -4.99 3.20
N ILE A 221 7.73 -3.81 3.15
CA ILE A 221 7.54 -2.84 2.07
C ILE A 221 8.71 -3.03 1.12
N ALA A 222 8.45 -3.57 -0.07
CA ALA A 222 9.48 -3.82 -1.08
C ALA A 222 9.00 -3.36 -2.45
N ARG A 223 9.91 -3.33 -3.45
CA ARG A 223 9.56 -2.93 -4.81
C ARG A 223 8.96 -4.14 -5.56
N PRO A 224 7.62 -4.23 -5.76
CA PRO A 224 7.03 -5.37 -6.47
C PRO A 224 7.55 -5.46 -7.91
N TYR A 225 7.61 -4.30 -8.58
CA TYR A 225 8.26 -4.11 -9.86
C TYR A 225 9.12 -2.83 -9.83
N SER A 226 10.30 -2.90 -10.39
CA SER A 226 11.19 -1.77 -10.62
C SER A 226 11.61 -1.73 -12.07
N HIS A 227 11.52 -0.57 -12.71
CA HIS A 227 12.01 -0.38 -14.07
C HIS A 227 13.53 -0.63 -14.20
N GLN A 228 14.29 -0.57 -13.11
CA GLN A 228 15.72 -0.86 -13.06
C GLN A 228 16.02 -2.35 -12.87
N GLY A 229 15.17 -3.07 -12.18
CA GLY A 229 15.45 -4.41 -11.70
C GLY A 229 14.41 -5.49 -12.05
N GLY A 230 13.26 -5.14 -12.64
CA GLY A 230 12.19 -6.10 -12.88
C GLY A 230 11.41 -6.46 -11.60
N TYR A 231 10.84 -7.65 -11.56
CA TYR A 231 10.07 -8.15 -10.40
C TYR A 231 10.98 -8.59 -9.26
N ALA A 232 10.51 -8.42 -8.03
CA ALA A 232 11.25 -8.75 -6.81
C ALA A 232 10.76 -10.06 -6.16
N ALA A 233 9.92 -9.98 -5.14
CA ALA A 233 9.38 -11.12 -4.42
C ALA A 233 8.43 -11.98 -5.27
N SER A 234 8.16 -13.20 -4.81
CA SER A 234 6.98 -13.94 -5.27
C SER A 234 5.70 -13.18 -4.93
N VAL A 235 4.66 -13.28 -5.77
CA VAL A 235 3.39 -12.55 -5.55
C VAL A 235 2.80 -12.87 -4.17
N GLU A 236 2.85 -14.14 -3.76
CA GLU A 236 2.35 -14.64 -2.48
C GLU A 236 3.25 -14.31 -1.26
N LYS A 237 4.34 -13.58 -1.48
CA LYS A 237 5.33 -13.23 -0.45
C LYS A 237 5.56 -11.72 -0.33
N MET A 238 4.59 -10.90 -0.76
CA MET A 238 4.67 -9.46 -0.63
C MET A 238 3.31 -8.89 -0.22
N ASN A 239 3.22 -8.42 1.01
CA ASN A 239 1.98 -7.89 1.57
C ASN A 239 1.87 -6.35 1.51
N MET A 240 2.93 -5.63 1.13
CA MET A 240 2.87 -4.20 0.81
C MET A 240 3.94 -3.83 -0.22
N GLY A 241 3.54 -3.12 -1.25
CA GLY A 241 4.44 -2.66 -2.31
C GLY A 241 4.82 -1.19 -2.16
N TRP A 242 6.04 -0.87 -2.57
CA TRP A 242 6.58 0.46 -2.74
C TRP A 242 7.12 0.59 -4.16
N CYS A 243 6.86 1.69 -4.85
CA CYS A 243 7.16 1.80 -6.28
C CYS A 243 8.60 2.17 -6.62
N GLY A 244 9.43 2.53 -5.64
CA GLY A 244 10.84 2.89 -5.81
C GLY A 244 11.11 4.40 -5.82
N ASP A 245 12.41 4.75 -5.88
CA ASP A 245 12.87 6.13 -5.82
C ASP A 245 12.70 6.82 -7.18
N PHE A 246 11.92 7.88 -7.21
CA PHE A 246 11.67 8.70 -8.39
C PHE A 246 11.96 10.17 -8.12
N SER A 247 12.13 10.97 -9.18
CA SER A 247 12.17 12.42 -9.05
C SER A 247 10.79 12.98 -8.72
N GLY A 248 10.72 14.10 -7.99
CA GLY A 248 9.48 14.76 -7.61
C GLY A 248 8.79 15.53 -8.75
N ASP A 249 9.17 15.34 -10.01
CA ASP A 249 8.60 16.01 -11.16
C ASP A 249 7.58 15.14 -11.93
N TRP A 250 6.98 15.68 -12.98
CA TRP A 250 5.99 14.96 -13.80
C TRP A 250 6.53 13.66 -14.40
N LYS A 251 7.83 13.62 -14.73
CA LYS A 251 8.45 12.40 -15.25
C LYS A 251 8.50 11.32 -14.18
N GLY A 252 8.87 11.69 -12.96
CA GLY A 252 8.90 10.76 -11.83
C GLY A 252 7.50 10.22 -11.50
N LEU A 253 6.47 11.08 -11.49
CA LEU A 253 5.09 10.66 -11.29
C LEU A 253 4.65 9.62 -12.34
N LYS A 254 4.90 9.90 -13.63
CA LYS A 254 4.56 8.95 -14.72
C LYS A 254 5.26 7.60 -14.58
N LEU A 255 6.55 7.61 -14.23
CA LEU A 255 7.31 6.36 -14.01
C LEU A 255 6.78 5.58 -12.79
N GLN A 256 6.39 6.28 -11.74
CA GLN A 256 5.78 5.67 -10.56
C GLN A 256 4.45 5.01 -10.88
N ILE A 257 3.58 5.70 -11.63
CA ILE A 257 2.32 5.16 -12.14
C ILE A 257 2.57 3.87 -12.94
N GLN A 258 3.55 3.88 -13.85
CA GLN A 258 3.90 2.70 -14.66
C GLN A 258 4.36 1.53 -13.79
N ASN A 259 5.21 1.74 -12.79
CA ASN A 259 5.67 0.69 -11.90
C ASN A 259 4.53 0.09 -11.08
N ILE A 260 3.61 0.93 -10.57
CA ILE A 260 2.43 0.50 -9.84
C ILE A 260 1.51 -0.35 -10.73
N TYR A 261 1.25 0.10 -11.97
CA TYR A 261 0.40 -0.65 -12.90
C TYR A 261 1.04 -1.97 -13.34
N GLN A 262 2.36 -1.98 -13.55
CA GLN A 262 3.08 -3.22 -13.87
C GLN A 262 3.04 -4.21 -12.70
N SER A 263 3.15 -3.72 -11.47
CA SER A 263 2.99 -4.52 -10.26
C SER A 263 1.59 -5.13 -10.15
N ALA A 264 0.56 -4.32 -10.34
CA ALA A 264 -0.83 -4.76 -10.32
C ALA A 264 -1.14 -5.80 -11.41
N LYS A 265 -0.61 -5.60 -12.63
CA LYS A 265 -0.77 -6.54 -13.74
C LYS A 265 -0.19 -7.93 -13.44
N ARG A 266 0.88 -7.99 -12.65
CA ARG A 266 1.49 -9.26 -12.20
C ARG A 266 0.65 -9.96 -11.13
N GLY A 267 -0.22 -9.23 -10.41
CA GLY A 267 -1.06 -9.76 -9.34
C GLY A 267 -0.57 -9.42 -7.92
N TYR A 268 0.40 -8.51 -7.75
CA TYR A 268 0.71 -8.01 -6.41
C TYR A 268 -0.50 -7.26 -5.84
N GLY A 269 -0.95 -7.67 -4.65
CA GLY A 269 -2.21 -7.22 -4.06
C GLY A 269 -2.24 -5.73 -3.75
N SER A 270 -1.17 -5.20 -3.17
CA SER A 270 -1.12 -3.88 -2.52
C SER A 270 0.05 -3.01 -2.99
N PRO A 271 0.10 -2.58 -4.27
CA PRO A 271 1.12 -1.63 -4.72
C PRO A 271 0.81 -0.22 -4.22
N GLY A 272 1.79 0.41 -3.54
CA GLY A 272 1.68 1.74 -2.94
C GLY A 272 2.51 2.82 -3.62
N CYS A 273 2.22 4.06 -3.29
CA CYS A 273 2.81 5.27 -3.86
C CYS A 273 3.72 5.99 -2.88
N GLU A 274 4.86 6.46 -3.38
CA GLU A 274 5.73 7.41 -2.70
C GLU A 274 5.37 8.83 -3.16
N VAL A 275 4.78 9.60 -2.27
CA VAL A 275 4.29 10.95 -2.58
C VAL A 275 5.46 11.92 -2.72
N ALA A 276 5.47 12.66 -3.80
CA ALA A 276 6.45 13.67 -4.17
C ALA A 276 7.81 13.11 -4.65
N GLY A 277 7.94 11.79 -4.79
CA GLY A 277 9.19 11.14 -5.17
C GLY A 277 10.23 11.15 -4.04
N PHE A 278 11.48 10.80 -4.33
CA PHE A 278 12.53 10.70 -3.32
C PHE A 278 13.73 11.60 -3.62
N PHE A 279 14.24 11.66 -4.85
CA PHE A 279 15.51 12.31 -5.15
C PHE A 279 15.49 13.07 -6.49
N MET A 280 16.62 13.71 -6.85
CA MET A 280 16.91 14.46 -8.08
C MET A 280 16.20 15.81 -8.19
N LYS A 281 14.88 15.85 -8.26
CA LYS A 281 14.12 17.09 -8.39
C LYS A 281 13.06 17.19 -7.31
N ARG A 282 13.03 18.35 -6.66
CA ARG A 282 11.97 18.72 -5.73
C ARG A 282 10.66 18.92 -6.50
N SER A 283 9.56 18.43 -5.96
CA SER A 283 8.24 18.78 -6.46
C SER A 283 7.96 20.27 -6.28
N ASN A 284 7.34 20.88 -7.27
CA ASN A 284 6.63 22.13 -7.03
C ASN A 284 5.26 21.84 -6.40
N LYS A 285 4.50 22.89 -6.09
CA LYS A 285 3.21 22.80 -5.43
C LYS A 285 2.20 21.92 -6.16
N GLU A 286 2.07 22.11 -7.48
CA GLU A 286 1.16 21.34 -8.32
C GLU A 286 1.56 19.86 -8.37
N GLN A 287 2.84 19.61 -8.59
CA GLN A 287 3.38 18.24 -8.63
C GLN A 287 3.14 17.51 -7.32
N PHE A 288 3.45 18.15 -6.18
CA PHE A 288 3.23 17.57 -4.86
C PHE A 288 1.76 17.16 -4.67
N VAL A 289 0.84 18.06 -4.97
CA VAL A 289 -0.59 17.80 -4.85
C VAL A 289 -1.03 16.65 -5.77
N ARG A 290 -0.58 16.62 -7.03
CA ARG A 290 -0.98 15.56 -7.97
C ARG A 290 -0.39 14.20 -7.60
N TYR A 291 0.80 14.16 -7.01
CA TYR A 291 1.34 12.95 -6.38
C TYR A 291 0.45 12.47 -5.22
N ALA A 292 0.05 13.36 -4.32
CA ALA A 292 -0.80 13.01 -3.19
C ALA A 292 -2.19 12.49 -3.62
N GLN A 293 -2.78 13.13 -4.62
CA GLN A 293 -4.07 12.73 -5.18
C GLN A 293 -4.01 11.37 -5.89
N PHE A 294 -2.93 11.06 -6.60
CA PHE A 294 -2.71 9.72 -7.14
C PHE A 294 -2.46 8.72 -6.01
N GLY A 295 -1.61 9.06 -5.06
CA GLY A 295 -1.23 8.20 -3.94
C GLY A 295 -2.41 7.76 -3.09
N CYS A 296 -3.37 8.66 -2.83
CA CYS A 296 -4.54 8.32 -2.00
C CYS A 296 -5.48 7.29 -2.66
N MET A 297 -5.29 6.99 -3.94
CA MET A 297 -6.02 5.96 -4.70
C MET A 297 -5.15 4.72 -4.98
N THR A 298 -4.10 4.50 -4.21
CA THR A 298 -3.25 3.29 -4.22
C THR A 298 -3.33 2.56 -2.88
N ALA A 299 -2.53 1.52 -2.66
CA ALA A 299 -2.59 0.76 -1.41
C ALA A 299 -1.99 1.49 -0.21
N CYS A 300 -1.00 2.36 -0.43
CA CYS A 300 -0.28 3.04 0.64
C CYS A 300 0.20 4.41 0.16
N MET A 301 0.16 5.40 1.04
CA MET A 301 0.77 6.72 0.86
C MET A 301 2.03 6.80 1.72
N ILE A 302 3.22 6.77 1.09
CA ILE A 302 4.49 6.98 1.79
C ILE A 302 4.92 8.42 1.51
N ASN A 303 5.24 9.20 2.55
CA ASN A 303 5.73 10.57 2.39
C ASN A 303 6.76 10.94 3.45
N GLY A 304 7.67 11.78 3.09
CA GLY A 304 8.87 12.13 3.83
C GLY A 304 10.08 11.64 3.07
N GLY A 305 11.06 11.17 3.78
CA GLY A 305 12.35 10.78 3.21
C GLY A 305 13.04 11.97 2.60
N GLU A 306 14.26 12.14 2.83
CA GLU A 306 15.02 13.15 2.14
C GLU A 306 16.47 12.77 2.10
N ASN A 307 17.07 13.04 0.98
CA ASN A 307 18.50 12.88 0.83
C ASN A 307 19.17 14.27 0.71
N GLY A 308 19.26 14.98 1.82
CA GLY A 308 20.09 16.17 1.97
C GLY A 308 19.75 17.30 0.99
N ALA A 309 20.57 17.47 -0.06
CA ALA A 309 20.50 18.65 -0.93
C ALA A 309 19.28 18.70 -1.88
N PHE A 310 18.51 17.62 -2.03
CA PHE A 310 17.56 17.54 -3.12
C PHE A 310 16.13 17.88 -2.74
N SER A 311 15.74 17.81 -1.46
CA SER A 311 14.33 18.02 -1.21
C SER A 311 13.93 18.18 0.23
N ASN A 312 12.76 18.67 0.36
CA ASN A 312 11.91 18.46 1.47
C ASN A 312 10.52 18.14 0.91
N HIS A 313 10.05 16.92 1.16
CA HIS A 313 8.81 16.41 0.61
C HIS A 313 7.61 16.65 1.52
N LEU A 314 7.76 17.49 2.56
CA LEU A 314 6.71 17.67 3.56
C LEU A 314 5.64 18.65 3.07
N PRO A 315 4.35 18.37 3.28
CA PRO A 315 3.25 19.17 2.75
C PRO A 315 3.27 20.63 3.24
N TRP A 316 3.66 20.87 4.49
CA TRP A 316 3.72 22.23 5.06
C TRP A 316 4.83 23.11 4.48
N TRP A 317 5.77 22.57 3.73
CA TRP A 317 6.79 23.35 3.05
C TRP A 317 6.30 23.99 1.75
N HIS A 318 5.15 23.53 1.25
CA HIS A 318 4.51 24.07 0.05
C HIS A 318 3.43 25.10 0.35
N GLY A 319 3.12 25.34 1.63
CA GLY A 319 2.11 26.30 2.08
C GLY A 319 0.83 25.63 2.62
N THR A 320 0.04 26.42 3.34
CA THR A 320 -1.14 25.93 4.07
C THR A 320 -2.21 25.32 3.16
N ASP A 321 -2.35 25.81 1.94
CA ASP A 321 -3.31 25.27 0.97
C ASP A 321 -2.90 23.85 0.53
N VAL A 322 -1.62 23.61 0.27
CA VAL A 322 -1.10 22.25 -0.03
C VAL A 322 -1.24 21.34 1.17
N GLU A 323 -0.92 21.82 2.37
CA GLU A 323 -1.12 21.08 3.62
C GLU A 323 -2.58 20.65 3.79
N ASN A 324 -3.53 21.53 3.51
CA ASN A 324 -4.97 21.21 3.59
C ASN A 324 -5.39 20.17 2.56
N ILE A 325 -4.90 20.27 1.32
CA ILE A 325 -5.19 19.29 0.26
C ILE A 325 -4.55 17.94 0.61
N TYR A 326 -3.31 17.94 1.10
CA TYR A 326 -2.63 16.72 1.52
C TYR A 326 -3.38 16.01 2.66
N ARG A 327 -3.79 16.78 3.68
CA ARG A 327 -4.62 16.26 4.78
C ARG A 327 -5.92 15.66 4.26
N TYR A 328 -6.59 16.33 3.32
CA TYR A 328 -7.77 15.79 2.67
C TYR A 328 -7.49 14.44 1.99
N CYS A 329 -6.40 14.32 1.24
CA CYS A 329 -6.02 13.07 0.56
C CYS A 329 -5.74 11.95 1.57
N VAL A 330 -4.99 12.22 2.64
CA VAL A 330 -4.67 11.21 3.67
C VAL A 330 -5.94 10.77 4.39
N VAL A 331 -6.80 11.70 4.82
CA VAL A 331 -8.05 11.36 5.52
C VAL A 331 -9.00 10.60 4.60
N LEU A 332 -9.09 10.98 3.31
CA LEU A 332 -9.89 10.23 2.34
C LEU A 332 -9.37 8.79 2.18
N HIS A 333 -8.06 8.62 2.11
CA HIS A 333 -7.43 7.31 2.05
C HIS A 333 -7.74 6.47 3.29
N ASP A 334 -7.60 7.03 4.49
CA ASP A 334 -7.90 6.36 5.75
C ASP A 334 -9.38 5.98 5.88
N GLU A 335 -10.29 6.86 5.44
CA GLU A 335 -11.72 6.56 5.43
C GLU A 335 -12.07 5.45 4.44
N LEU A 336 -11.27 5.23 3.40
CA LEU A 336 -11.40 4.14 2.44
C LEU A 336 -10.75 2.81 2.90
N ILE A 337 -10.00 2.76 3.99
CA ILE A 337 -9.27 1.54 4.41
C ILE A 337 -10.15 0.30 4.46
N PRO A 338 -11.39 0.30 5.01
CA PRO A 338 -12.22 -0.91 4.97
C PRO A 338 -12.55 -1.38 3.56
N TYR A 339 -12.68 -0.46 2.59
CA TYR A 339 -12.88 -0.79 1.19
C TYR A 339 -11.63 -1.36 0.54
N LEU A 340 -10.46 -0.74 0.78
CA LEU A 340 -9.16 -1.18 0.27
C LEU A 340 -8.84 -2.58 0.83
N PHE A 341 -8.99 -2.76 2.13
CA PHE A 341 -8.79 -4.02 2.82
C PHE A 341 -9.69 -5.13 2.26
N SER A 342 -11.02 -4.89 2.18
CA SER A 342 -11.97 -5.84 1.61
C SER A 342 -11.59 -6.24 0.17
N THR A 343 -11.10 -5.29 -0.63
CA THR A 343 -10.65 -5.55 -2.00
C THR A 343 -9.37 -6.40 -2.04
N VAL A 344 -8.45 -6.22 -1.10
CA VAL A 344 -7.23 -7.03 -1.01
C VAL A 344 -7.54 -8.43 -0.47
N VAL A 345 -8.53 -8.58 0.42
CA VAL A 345 -9.04 -9.92 0.80
C VAL A 345 -9.65 -10.63 -0.41
N ASP A 346 -10.46 -9.95 -1.23
CA ASP A 346 -10.94 -10.50 -2.51
C ASP A 346 -9.78 -10.94 -3.41
N ALA A 347 -8.71 -10.15 -3.53
CA ALA A 347 -7.52 -10.50 -4.30
C ALA A 347 -6.78 -11.70 -3.70
N HIS A 348 -6.73 -11.84 -2.38
CA HIS A 348 -6.17 -13.01 -1.70
C HIS A 348 -6.99 -14.28 -2.01
N LEU A 349 -8.31 -14.19 -2.01
CA LEU A 349 -9.18 -15.34 -2.25
C LEU A 349 -9.24 -15.76 -3.72
N HIS A 350 -9.14 -14.81 -4.66
CA HIS A 350 -9.45 -15.01 -6.07
C HIS A 350 -8.31 -14.64 -7.03
N GLY A 351 -7.21 -14.11 -6.52
CA GLY A 351 -6.12 -13.53 -7.31
C GLY A 351 -6.39 -12.08 -7.72
N GLY A 352 -5.35 -11.41 -8.17
CA GLY A 352 -5.40 -10.04 -8.67
C GLY A 352 -4.77 -9.00 -7.75
N SER A 353 -5.24 -7.77 -7.85
CA SER A 353 -4.69 -6.59 -7.16
C SER A 353 -5.80 -5.63 -6.74
N LEU A 354 -5.49 -4.74 -5.81
CA LEU A 354 -6.29 -3.57 -5.48
C LEU A 354 -6.50 -2.66 -6.71
N ILE A 355 -5.44 -2.51 -7.51
CA ILE A 355 -5.45 -1.73 -8.75
C ILE A 355 -5.95 -2.63 -9.89
N LYS A 356 -7.07 -2.28 -10.50
CA LYS A 356 -7.70 -3.05 -11.58
C LYS A 356 -7.85 -2.19 -12.85
N ASN A 357 -7.91 -2.85 -14.00
CA ASN A 357 -8.19 -2.21 -15.30
C ASN A 357 -7.32 -0.97 -15.57
N ALA A 358 -6.04 -1.05 -15.20
CA ALA A 358 -5.10 0.05 -15.36
C ALA A 358 -4.78 0.31 -16.84
N SER A 359 -4.93 1.55 -17.27
CA SER A 359 -4.54 2.03 -18.60
C SER A 359 -3.25 2.87 -18.50
N TYR A 360 -2.18 2.39 -19.13
CA TYR A 360 -0.94 3.15 -19.22
C TYR A 360 -1.07 4.40 -20.09
N GLU A 361 -1.88 4.31 -21.14
CA GLU A 361 -2.08 5.39 -22.10
C GLU A 361 -2.88 6.55 -21.48
N GLU A 362 -3.94 6.19 -20.77
CA GLU A 362 -4.79 7.18 -20.11
C GLU A 362 -4.33 7.51 -18.69
N GLU A 363 -3.33 6.79 -18.14
CA GLU A 363 -2.86 6.95 -16.75
C GLU A 363 -4.03 6.86 -15.74
N SER A 364 -4.94 5.93 -15.98
CA SER A 364 -6.17 5.72 -15.22
C SER A 364 -6.29 4.30 -14.70
N HIS A 365 -7.03 4.10 -13.63
CA HIS A 365 -7.29 2.79 -13.07
C HIS A 365 -8.56 2.75 -12.22
N GLN A 366 -9.04 1.52 -11.98
CA GLN A 366 -10.01 1.27 -10.94
C GLN A 366 -9.30 0.90 -9.63
N VAL A 367 -9.81 1.42 -8.52
CA VAL A 367 -9.47 0.95 -7.17
C VAL A 367 -10.57 -0.02 -6.78
N GLY A 368 -10.24 -1.32 -6.77
CA GLY A 368 -11.25 -2.38 -6.69
C GLY A 368 -12.26 -2.31 -7.85
N ASP A 369 -13.50 -2.68 -7.57
CA ASP A 369 -14.54 -2.76 -8.61
C ASP A 369 -15.41 -1.50 -8.71
N TYR A 370 -15.32 -0.59 -7.74
CA TYR A 370 -16.32 0.46 -7.58
C TYR A 370 -15.79 1.89 -7.61
N LEU A 371 -14.48 2.12 -7.51
CA LEU A 371 -13.90 3.44 -7.68
C LEU A 371 -13.06 3.49 -8.95
N PHE A 372 -13.05 4.64 -9.61
CA PHE A 372 -12.23 4.90 -10.79
C PHE A 372 -11.56 6.26 -10.65
N THR A 373 -10.29 6.34 -11.04
CA THR A 373 -9.50 7.56 -11.01
C THR A 373 -8.59 7.67 -12.23
N LYS A 374 -8.21 8.91 -12.54
CA LYS A 374 -7.23 9.29 -13.55
C LYS A 374 -6.19 10.20 -12.90
N ALA A 375 -4.91 9.87 -13.05
CA ALA A 375 -3.85 10.75 -12.60
C ALA A 375 -3.75 12.03 -13.45
N ILE A 376 -3.52 13.17 -12.81
CA ILE A 376 -3.19 14.41 -13.51
C ILE A 376 -1.67 14.55 -13.52
N THR A 377 -1.07 14.52 -14.70
CA THR A 377 0.37 14.43 -14.91
C THR A 377 0.94 15.59 -15.74
N SER A 378 0.22 16.70 -15.77
CA SER A 378 0.61 17.92 -16.48
C SER A 378 0.25 19.18 -15.72
N ALA A 379 0.97 20.26 -15.95
CA ALA A 379 0.82 21.53 -15.23
C ALA A 379 -0.43 22.34 -15.62
N ASP A 380 -1.04 22.05 -16.77
CA ASP A 380 -2.27 22.70 -17.22
C ASP A 380 -3.53 22.12 -16.56
N ASN A 381 -3.36 21.05 -15.77
CA ASN A 381 -4.42 20.35 -15.04
C ASN A 381 -5.57 19.84 -15.94
N ARG A 382 -5.35 19.79 -17.25
CA ARG A 382 -6.29 19.29 -18.24
C ARG A 382 -6.19 17.78 -18.36
N VAL A 383 -7.32 17.12 -18.40
CA VAL A 383 -7.42 15.68 -18.64
C VAL A 383 -8.38 15.39 -19.77
N SER A 384 -8.09 14.30 -20.49
CA SER A 384 -9.00 13.68 -21.45
C SER A 384 -8.87 12.17 -21.28
N PHE A 385 -9.96 11.48 -20.96
CA PHE A 385 -9.97 10.03 -20.71
C PHE A 385 -11.38 9.48 -20.85
N HIS A 386 -11.50 8.16 -21.00
CA HIS A 386 -12.77 7.47 -21.02
C HIS A 386 -13.07 6.82 -19.67
N LEU A 387 -14.32 6.98 -19.22
CA LEU A 387 -14.82 6.14 -18.12
C LEU A 387 -14.90 4.68 -18.58
N PRO A 388 -14.78 3.70 -17.67
CA PRO A 388 -14.91 2.30 -18.03
C PRO A 388 -16.24 2.02 -18.74
N SER A 389 -16.20 1.10 -19.72
CA SER A 389 -17.35 0.73 -20.56
C SER A 389 -18.39 -0.12 -19.84
N GLU A 390 -18.15 -0.50 -18.60
CA GLU A 390 -19.06 -1.33 -17.80
C GLU A 390 -19.72 -0.52 -16.69
N GLY A 391 -21.05 -0.42 -16.73
CA GLY A 391 -21.88 0.26 -15.75
C GLY A 391 -21.86 1.79 -15.87
N GLU A 392 -22.81 2.44 -15.23
CA GLU A 392 -22.85 3.89 -15.09
C GLU A 392 -21.84 4.33 -14.03
N TRP A 393 -21.27 5.53 -14.18
CA TRP A 393 -20.35 6.15 -13.26
C TRP A 393 -20.87 7.45 -12.71
N ILE A 394 -20.58 7.74 -11.47
CA ILE A 394 -21.07 8.90 -10.74
C ILE A 394 -19.86 9.71 -10.30
N ASN A 395 -19.82 10.99 -10.65
CA ASN A 395 -18.79 11.88 -10.12
C ASN A 395 -18.89 11.93 -8.59
N PHE A 396 -17.76 11.64 -7.93
CA PHE A 396 -17.71 11.53 -6.47
C PHE A 396 -18.09 12.82 -5.75
N TYR A 397 -17.80 13.98 -6.35
CA TYR A 397 -17.94 15.27 -5.70
C TYR A 397 -19.34 15.89 -5.83
N ASP A 398 -19.98 15.75 -6.99
CA ASP A 398 -21.25 16.43 -7.30
C ASP A 398 -22.41 15.49 -7.63
N GLY A 399 -22.14 14.19 -7.73
CA GLY A 399 -23.15 13.17 -8.01
C GLY A 399 -23.61 13.12 -9.46
N THR A 400 -22.98 13.83 -10.40
CA THR A 400 -23.29 13.78 -11.83
C THR A 400 -23.10 12.38 -12.37
N LYS A 401 -24.11 11.87 -13.08
CA LYS A 401 -24.10 10.52 -13.67
C LYS A 401 -23.61 10.55 -15.12
N TYR A 402 -22.79 9.58 -15.45
CA TYR A 402 -22.21 9.38 -16.78
C TYR A 402 -22.53 7.99 -17.30
N ALA A 403 -22.84 7.90 -18.59
CA ALA A 403 -23.02 6.63 -19.28
C ALA A 403 -21.68 5.85 -19.36
N PRO A 404 -21.73 4.51 -19.51
CA PRO A 404 -20.54 3.70 -19.76
C PRO A 404 -19.72 4.22 -20.94
N GLY A 405 -18.40 4.30 -20.80
CA GLY A 405 -17.49 4.74 -21.85
C GLY A 405 -17.55 6.23 -22.19
N SER A 406 -18.20 7.08 -21.37
CA SER A 406 -18.22 8.53 -21.58
C SER A 406 -16.83 9.12 -21.63
N LEU A 407 -16.57 9.98 -22.62
CA LEU A 407 -15.36 10.79 -22.67
C LEU A 407 -15.49 11.96 -21.68
N ILE A 408 -14.49 12.12 -20.83
CA ILE A 408 -14.36 13.23 -19.89
C ILE A 408 -13.22 14.14 -20.38
N GLU A 409 -13.54 15.41 -20.62
CA GLU A 409 -12.59 16.46 -20.97
C GLU A 409 -12.78 17.63 -20.01
N GLU A 410 -11.83 17.81 -19.08
CA GLU A 410 -12.00 18.77 -18.00
C GLU A 410 -10.66 19.35 -17.54
N VAL A 411 -10.70 20.55 -16.94
CA VAL A 411 -9.59 21.15 -16.21
C VAL A 411 -9.92 21.14 -14.72
N TYR A 412 -9.17 20.39 -13.96
CA TYR A 412 -9.39 20.23 -12.52
C TYR A 412 -8.69 21.31 -11.72
N ALA A 413 -9.43 21.99 -10.84
CA ALA A 413 -8.84 22.81 -9.79
C ALA A 413 -7.88 21.97 -8.93
N LEU A 414 -6.92 22.61 -8.24
CA LEU A 414 -5.87 21.91 -7.50
C LEU A 414 -6.42 21.02 -6.38
N GLU A 415 -7.55 21.41 -5.78
CA GLU A 415 -8.24 20.68 -4.70
C GLU A 415 -9.01 19.45 -5.17
N ARG A 416 -9.14 19.25 -6.48
CA ARG A 416 -9.95 18.18 -7.07
C ARG A 416 -9.12 17.34 -8.04
N PHE A 417 -9.54 16.11 -8.20
CA PHE A 417 -8.96 15.17 -9.17
C PHE A 417 -10.08 14.24 -9.69
N PRO A 418 -9.90 13.63 -10.86
CA PRO A 418 -10.90 12.68 -11.38
C PRO A 418 -11.12 11.54 -10.40
N LEU A 419 -12.31 11.47 -9.80
CA LEU A 419 -12.74 10.39 -8.92
C LEU A 419 -14.22 10.10 -9.17
N PHE A 420 -14.51 8.86 -9.50
CA PHE A 420 -15.85 8.38 -9.86
C PHE A 420 -16.19 7.12 -9.09
N VAL A 421 -17.48 6.97 -8.79
CA VAL A 421 -18.03 5.79 -8.13
C VAL A 421 -18.97 5.08 -9.10
N LYS A 422 -18.84 3.75 -9.19
CA LYS A 422 -19.74 2.95 -10.03
C LYS A 422 -21.15 2.94 -9.43
N ALA A 423 -22.16 3.14 -10.24
CA ALA A 423 -23.56 2.99 -9.82
C ALA A 423 -23.81 1.53 -9.36
N GLY A 424 -24.52 1.35 -8.26
CA GLY A 424 -24.66 0.06 -7.58
C GLY A 424 -23.56 -0.24 -6.56
N ALA A 425 -22.61 0.66 -6.32
CA ALA A 425 -21.53 0.46 -5.35
C ALA A 425 -22.06 0.32 -3.93
N ILE A 426 -21.43 -0.61 -3.18
CA ILE A 426 -21.58 -0.79 -1.74
C ILE A 426 -20.17 -0.71 -1.15
N LEU A 427 -19.85 0.40 -0.47
CA LEU A 427 -18.51 0.74 -0.01
C LEU A 427 -18.45 0.73 1.52
N PRO A 428 -17.69 -0.18 2.16
CA PRO A 428 -17.39 -0.06 3.58
C PRO A 428 -16.36 1.03 3.82
N LEU A 429 -16.57 1.87 4.82
CA LEU A 429 -15.78 3.05 5.13
C LEU A 429 -15.48 3.15 6.62
N ASN A 430 -14.42 3.87 6.98
CA ASN A 430 -14.07 4.28 8.34
C ASN A 430 -14.19 5.80 8.48
N VAL A 431 -15.40 6.32 8.55
CA VAL A 431 -15.62 7.78 8.61
C VAL A 431 -15.25 8.31 10.01
N THR A 432 -14.29 9.24 10.05
CA THR A 432 -13.75 9.80 11.30
C THR A 432 -14.09 11.27 11.49
N SER A 433 -14.40 11.98 10.40
CA SER A 433 -14.61 13.43 10.40
C SER A 433 -15.56 13.89 9.29
N GLY A 434 -15.82 15.19 9.23
CA GLY A 434 -16.55 15.81 8.12
C GLY A 434 -15.67 16.33 6.98
N LEU A 435 -14.35 16.12 7.05
CA LEU A 435 -13.39 16.72 6.12
C LEU A 435 -13.60 16.30 4.66
N THR A 436 -13.86 15.02 4.44
CA THR A 436 -14.01 14.44 3.10
C THR A 436 -15.42 14.61 2.52
N GLY A 437 -16.39 14.92 3.38
CA GLY A 437 -17.81 14.95 3.02
C GLY A 437 -18.49 13.57 2.96
N LEU A 438 -17.77 12.50 3.33
CA LEU A 438 -18.33 11.14 3.40
C LEU A 438 -19.24 10.92 4.61
N GLY A 439 -19.10 11.76 5.64
CA GLY A 439 -19.92 11.71 6.83
C GLY A 439 -19.53 12.72 7.88
N ASP A 440 -19.60 12.38 9.15
CA ASP A 440 -19.23 13.24 10.27
C ASP A 440 -18.71 12.44 11.49
N ALA A 441 -18.15 13.15 12.47
CA ALA A 441 -17.55 12.54 13.66
C ALA A 441 -18.52 11.67 14.50
N SER A 442 -19.83 11.77 14.33
CA SER A 442 -20.79 10.91 15.04
C SER A 442 -20.80 9.46 14.53
N MET A 443 -20.08 9.19 13.45
CA MET A 443 -19.92 7.85 12.85
C MET A 443 -18.72 7.08 13.42
N VAL A 444 -17.87 7.73 14.18
CA VAL A 444 -16.71 7.09 14.82
C VAL A 444 -17.14 5.87 15.66
N GLY A 445 -16.45 4.75 15.48
CA GLY A 445 -16.76 3.47 16.15
C GLY A 445 -17.95 2.73 15.55
N ARG A 446 -18.45 3.13 14.39
CA ARG A 446 -19.49 2.44 13.61
C ARG A 446 -18.92 1.93 12.28
N LYS A 447 -19.44 0.81 11.80
CA LYS A 447 -19.14 0.33 10.44
C LYS A 447 -19.99 1.13 9.46
N THR A 448 -19.39 2.10 8.78
CA THR A 448 -20.09 2.92 7.78
C THR A 448 -20.12 2.18 6.45
N ILE A 449 -21.31 2.03 5.87
CA ILE A 449 -21.51 1.41 4.57
C ILE A 449 -22.25 2.41 3.65
N MET A 450 -21.55 2.87 2.63
CA MET A 450 -22.11 3.81 1.65
C MET A 450 -22.63 3.04 0.44
N ILE A 451 -23.86 3.36 0.01
CA ILE A 451 -24.56 2.69 -1.09
C ILE A 451 -24.94 3.73 -2.13
N TYR A 452 -24.63 3.43 -3.39
CA TYR A 452 -25.06 4.19 -4.56
C TYR A 452 -26.13 3.38 -5.30
N PRO A 453 -27.42 3.61 -5.06
CA PRO A 453 -28.50 2.80 -5.62
C PRO A 453 -28.45 2.71 -7.15
N ASN A 454 -28.60 1.49 -7.68
CA ASN A 454 -28.78 1.19 -9.09
C ASN A 454 -29.33 -0.23 -9.23
N GLY A 455 -30.65 -0.37 -9.30
CA GLY A 455 -31.33 -1.66 -9.36
C GLY A 455 -31.10 -2.51 -8.10
N THR A 456 -30.73 -3.78 -8.28
CA THR A 456 -30.39 -4.68 -7.15
C THR A 456 -28.89 -4.86 -7.09
N ALA A 457 -28.26 -4.42 -6.01
CA ALA A 457 -26.85 -4.58 -5.71
C ALA A 457 -26.64 -5.54 -4.53
N THR A 458 -25.72 -6.47 -4.67
CA THR A 458 -25.31 -7.39 -3.60
C THR A 458 -23.80 -7.45 -3.55
N ARG A 459 -23.23 -7.32 -2.34
CA ARG A 459 -21.80 -7.44 -2.15
C ARG A 459 -21.46 -8.20 -0.87
N GLN A 460 -20.53 -9.15 -0.97
CA GLN A 460 -19.80 -9.70 0.15
C GLN A 460 -18.71 -8.70 0.53
N LEU A 461 -18.72 -8.24 1.77
CA LEU A 461 -17.71 -7.36 2.34
C LEU A 461 -16.85 -8.17 3.32
N HIS A 462 -15.56 -7.92 3.33
CA HIS A 462 -14.61 -8.44 4.30
C HIS A 462 -14.19 -7.29 5.21
N LEU A 463 -14.90 -7.13 6.34
CA LEU A 463 -14.72 -5.99 7.23
C LEU A 463 -13.57 -6.25 8.22
N PRO A 464 -12.57 -5.37 8.33
CA PRO A 464 -11.45 -5.61 9.24
C PRO A 464 -11.90 -5.69 10.70
N CYS A 465 -11.35 -6.66 11.44
CA CYS A 465 -11.49 -6.86 12.87
C CYS A 465 -10.25 -6.31 13.58
N GLY A 466 -10.24 -5.02 13.88
CA GLY A 466 -9.04 -4.33 14.37
C GLY A 466 -8.11 -3.91 13.24
N ASP A 467 -6.81 -3.84 13.51
CA ASP A 467 -5.77 -3.31 12.63
C ASP A 467 -4.95 -4.40 11.91
N GLY A 468 -5.23 -5.69 12.17
CA GLY A 468 -4.50 -6.82 11.60
C GLY A 468 -5.08 -7.35 10.28
N ILE A 469 -4.86 -8.67 10.08
CA ILE A 469 -5.34 -9.41 8.89
C ILE A 469 -6.71 -10.07 9.10
N GLU A 470 -7.22 -10.05 10.33
CA GLU A 470 -8.48 -10.69 10.68
C GLU A 470 -9.66 -9.89 10.13
N TYR A 471 -10.66 -10.57 9.63
CA TYR A 471 -11.87 -9.93 9.09
C TYR A 471 -13.14 -10.71 9.41
N GLU A 472 -14.26 -10.03 9.31
CA GLU A 472 -15.61 -10.58 9.40
C GLU A 472 -16.31 -10.42 8.05
N ASP A 473 -16.94 -11.49 7.61
CA ASP A 473 -17.77 -11.49 6.43
C ASP A 473 -19.11 -10.80 6.69
N CYS A 474 -19.48 -9.89 5.79
CA CYS A 474 -20.73 -9.14 5.86
C CYS A 474 -21.38 -9.07 4.47
N LEU A 475 -22.49 -9.78 4.28
CA LEU A 475 -23.26 -9.72 3.05
C LEU A 475 -24.27 -8.58 3.12
N VAL A 476 -24.16 -7.65 2.17
CA VAL A 476 -25.08 -6.51 2.06
C VAL A 476 -25.80 -6.58 0.73
N THR A 477 -27.13 -6.48 0.76
CA THR A 477 -27.98 -6.41 -0.45
C THR A 477 -28.90 -5.22 -0.35
N TYR A 478 -28.94 -4.38 -1.38
CA TYR A 478 -29.94 -3.32 -1.54
C TYR A 478 -30.71 -3.53 -2.85
N ASP A 479 -32.02 -3.51 -2.76
CA ASP A 479 -32.95 -3.57 -3.91
C ASP A 479 -33.71 -2.25 -3.99
N GLU A 480 -33.37 -1.45 -5.01
CA GLU A 480 -33.92 -0.11 -5.20
C GLU A 480 -35.43 -0.16 -5.50
N LYS A 481 -35.90 -1.15 -6.27
CA LYS A 481 -37.30 -1.28 -6.65
C LYS A 481 -38.22 -1.55 -5.46
N THR A 482 -37.76 -2.36 -4.51
CA THR A 482 -38.52 -2.71 -3.32
C THR A 482 -38.16 -1.86 -2.11
N GLY A 483 -37.08 -1.09 -2.16
CA GLY A 483 -36.54 -0.32 -1.05
C GLY A 483 -36.02 -1.20 0.08
N LYS A 484 -35.63 -2.46 -0.18
CA LYS A 484 -35.15 -3.38 0.84
C LYS A 484 -33.63 -3.36 0.96
N LEU A 485 -33.15 -3.07 2.16
CA LEU A 485 -31.75 -3.22 2.55
C LEU A 485 -31.63 -4.39 3.53
N LYS A 486 -30.88 -5.41 3.12
CA LYS A 486 -30.61 -6.59 3.92
C LYS A 486 -29.13 -6.69 4.26
N VAL A 487 -28.84 -7.10 5.49
CA VAL A 487 -27.47 -7.31 5.97
C VAL A 487 -27.40 -8.62 6.73
N SER A 488 -26.33 -9.37 6.53
CA SER A 488 -26.02 -10.58 7.28
C SER A 488 -24.53 -10.60 7.62
N SER A 489 -24.18 -10.60 8.89
CA SER A 489 -22.82 -10.70 9.41
C SER A 489 -22.74 -11.74 10.53
N GLY A 490 -21.53 -12.20 10.88
CA GLY A 490 -21.31 -13.21 11.92
C GLY A 490 -21.63 -12.70 13.32
N THR A 491 -21.39 -11.40 13.58
CA THR A 491 -21.59 -10.78 14.88
C THR A 491 -22.46 -9.52 14.79
N SER A 492 -23.06 -9.10 15.92
CA SER A 492 -23.80 -7.84 15.97
C SER A 492 -22.85 -6.65 15.90
N GLN A 493 -23.08 -5.76 14.95
CA GLN A 493 -22.27 -4.56 14.72
C GLN A 493 -23.12 -3.30 14.76
N LYS A 494 -22.50 -2.18 15.09
CA LYS A 494 -23.10 -0.85 14.93
C LYS A 494 -22.85 -0.35 13.53
N TYR A 495 -23.89 -0.26 12.72
CA TYR A 495 -23.81 0.22 11.34
C TYR A 495 -24.31 1.66 11.20
N THR A 496 -23.69 2.42 10.31
CA THR A 496 -24.27 3.59 9.66
C THR A 496 -24.36 3.31 8.18
N PHE A 497 -25.56 3.23 7.61
CA PHE A 497 -25.79 3.16 6.18
C PHE A 497 -26.00 4.56 5.64
N ILE A 498 -25.32 4.90 4.53
CA ILE A 498 -25.49 6.14 3.80
C ILE A 498 -25.90 5.78 2.37
N LEU A 499 -27.16 6.07 2.01
CA LEU A 499 -27.64 5.86 0.66
C LEU A 499 -27.60 7.21 -0.08
N LYS A 500 -26.84 7.26 -1.17
CA LYS A 500 -26.68 8.44 -2.03
C LYS A 500 -27.72 8.47 -3.16
N ASN A 501 -27.94 9.65 -3.72
CA ASN A 501 -28.82 9.84 -4.88
C ASN A 501 -30.26 9.34 -4.66
N MET A 502 -30.76 9.45 -3.42
CA MET A 502 -32.14 9.12 -3.07
C MET A 502 -33.06 10.30 -3.36
N PRO A 503 -33.95 10.24 -4.38
CA PRO A 503 -34.74 11.42 -4.77
C PRO A 503 -35.77 11.85 -3.69
N SER A 504 -36.26 10.92 -2.91
CA SER A 504 -37.13 11.20 -1.76
C SER A 504 -37.18 9.99 -0.81
N VAL A 505 -37.34 10.24 0.46
CA VAL A 505 -37.57 9.19 1.49
C VAL A 505 -38.67 9.67 2.42
N LYS A 506 -39.77 8.89 2.50
CA LYS A 506 -40.92 9.22 3.34
C LYS A 506 -40.92 8.46 4.67
N LYS A 507 -40.35 7.26 4.68
CA LYS A 507 -40.37 6.38 5.85
C LYS A 507 -39.26 5.33 5.77
N VAL A 508 -38.64 5.04 6.90
CA VAL A 508 -37.75 3.88 7.07
C VAL A 508 -38.30 3.04 8.21
N LYS A 509 -38.40 1.72 8.00
CA LYS A 509 -38.91 0.77 9.00
C LYS A 509 -37.78 -0.15 9.49
N ASN A 510 -37.99 -0.74 10.66
CA ASN A 510 -37.11 -1.70 11.32
C ASN A 510 -35.76 -1.09 11.73
N VAL A 511 -35.76 0.20 12.03
CA VAL A 511 -34.57 0.94 12.49
C VAL A 511 -34.94 1.87 13.65
N ALA A 512 -33.95 2.14 14.51
CA ALA A 512 -34.13 3.05 15.63
C ALA A 512 -34.00 4.52 15.23
N SER A 513 -33.16 4.83 14.25
CA SER A 513 -32.86 6.21 13.85
C SER A 513 -32.54 6.31 12.37
N TRP A 514 -33.06 7.34 11.75
CA TRP A 514 -32.71 7.72 10.39
C TRP A 514 -32.89 9.23 10.14
N LYS A 515 -32.16 9.76 9.17
CA LYS A 515 -32.25 11.15 8.71
C LYS A 515 -32.18 11.18 7.20
N TYR A 516 -32.97 12.06 6.56
CA TYR A 516 -32.90 12.32 5.13
C TYR A 516 -32.55 13.78 4.87
N ASN A 517 -31.54 14.00 4.06
CA ASN A 517 -31.14 15.31 3.56
C ASN A 517 -31.59 15.45 2.11
N ALA A 518 -32.59 16.30 1.87
CA ALA A 518 -33.17 16.49 0.54
C ALA A 518 -32.24 17.23 -0.43
N GLU A 519 -31.39 18.15 0.08
CA GLU A 519 -30.44 18.90 -0.75
C GLU A 519 -29.34 18.00 -1.30
N LYS A 520 -28.82 17.08 -0.44
CA LYS A 520 -27.81 16.11 -0.81
C LYS A 520 -28.40 14.83 -1.41
N GLN A 521 -29.72 14.67 -1.41
CA GLN A 521 -30.41 13.42 -1.75
C GLN A 521 -29.81 12.21 -1.02
N GLU A 522 -29.58 12.36 0.28
CA GLU A 522 -28.85 11.40 1.11
C GLU A 522 -29.70 10.91 2.26
N LEU A 523 -29.82 9.57 2.38
CA LEU A 523 -30.43 8.91 3.51
C LEU A 523 -29.35 8.31 4.40
N ARG A 524 -29.37 8.69 5.69
CA ARG A 524 -28.56 8.06 6.74
C ARG A 524 -29.43 7.22 7.65
N ILE A 525 -28.98 6.00 7.95
CA ILE A 525 -29.63 5.04 8.85
C ILE A 525 -28.61 4.56 9.88
N ASP A 526 -28.88 4.75 11.17
CA ASP A 526 -28.08 4.23 12.26
C ASP A 526 -28.81 3.04 12.90
N VAL A 527 -28.16 1.88 12.94
CA VAL A 527 -28.75 0.61 13.39
C VAL A 527 -27.69 -0.31 14.00
N GLU A 528 -28.11 -1.27 14.81
CA GLU A 528 -27.26 -2.31 15.39
C GLU A 528 -27.89 -3.69 15.17
N GLY A 529 -27.07 -4.67 14.82
CA GLY A 529 -27.51 -6.06 14.61
C GLY A 529 -26.54 -6.87 13.76
N SER A 530 -26.76 -8.18 13.70
CA SER A 530 -26.04 -9.10 12.80
C SER A 530 -26.88 -9.47 11.58
N THR A 531 -28.20 -9.46 11.71
CA THR A 531 -29.15 -9.71 10.62
C THR A 531 -30.15 -8.57 10.58
N LEU A 532 -30.17 -7.84 9.48
CA LEU A 532 -31.03 -6.66 9.32
C LEU A 532 -31.92 -6.83 8.07
N ASP A 533 -33.17 -6.43 8.17
CA ASP A 533 -34.15 -6.32 7.05
C ASP A 533 -34.85 -4.96 7.17
N ILE A 534 -34.29 -3.97 6.47
CA ILE A 534 -34.71 -2.57 6.55
C ILE A 534 -35.55 -2.26 5.32
N GLU A 535 -36.69 -1.60 5.51
CA GLU A 535 -37.60 -1.18 4.44
C GLU A 535 -37.59 0.35 4.32
N ILE A 536 -37.21 0.85 3.16
CA ILE A 536 -37.11 2.27 2.79
C ILE A 536 -38.24 2.60 1.80
N ARG A 537 -39.05 3.63 2.09
CA ARG A 537 -40.18 4.03 1.26
C ARG A 537 -40.17 5.53 0.94
#